data_3be5ea40dd765e1da948660e3c8bb503
#
_entry.id   3be5ea40dd765e1da948660e3c8bb503
#
_cell.length_a   1.000
_cell.length_b   1.000
_cell.length_c   1.000
_cell.angle_alpha   90.00
_cell.angle_beta   90.00
_cell.angle_gamma   90.00
#
_symmetry.space_group_name_H-M   'P 1'
#
loop_
_entity.id
_entity.type
_entity.pdbx_description
1 polymer ?
#
loop_
_entity_poly.entity_id
_entity_poly.type
_entity_poly.pdbx_seq_one_letter_code
_entity_poly.pdbx_strand_id
1 'polypeptide(L)'
;MAVIYKAIQEPLEREVAIKALKPSIALDSQFAARFEREARFMASLQHENILHVYDFVKNGSSLYIVMEYVQGIDLYDLLQLSPRLPAEIAVIIALQVARALDYAHFRGIIHRDIKPANVIISYHGEVKLMDFGIARDHALADLTEAGTGVGTPSYMSPEQILGDKLDARSDLFSLGIVLYQMVTGQKPFVEDESRTVMQKIRLDRYVSARRVAPDVPSSLERILSRCMEKLPANRYPTTQALLEDLVEFLAGRVHMNHSAKLVLYLRDLGVITPGAADSVLMASSTRSQRTRSRDRTLVRSSVSVFSLLLGCGVIAGGAIQASSGGFHRSADVPVECPSQSLARAGYLSVIVEPWADVYVDGELVATTPMAARIPLAPGPHYVKFVNPFYQEQTTRVHINTGETHAVHVVLAPKQLGARADAQSAP
;
A
#
# COMPACT_ATOMS: atom_id res chain seq x y z
N MET A 1 3.75 -22.26 -14.17
CA MET A 1 2.97 -21.16 -14.77
C MET A 1 3.90 -20.05 -15.28
N ALA A 2 4.61 -19.32 -14.43
CA ALA A 2 5.59 -18.31 -14.84
C ALA A 2 6.98 -18.63 -14.29
N VAL A 3 8.02 -18.00 -14.87
CA VAL A 3 9.40 -18.07 -14.38
C VAL A 3 9.83 -16.65 -14.06
N ILE A 4 10.55 -16.49 -12.95
CA ILE A 4 11.07 -15.19 -12.52
C ILE A 4 12.58 -15.18 -12.78
N TYR A 5 13.04 -14.13 -13.46
CA TYR A 5 14.45 -13.88 -13.75
C TYR A 5 14.90 -12.60 -13.04
N LYS A 6 16.12 -12.61 -12.51
CA LYS A 6 16.82 -11.38 -12.16
C LYS A 6 17.51 -10.84 -13.41
N ALA A 7 17.35 -9.56 -13.69
CA ALA A 7 17.92 -8.90 -14.86
C ALA A 7 18.40 -7.48 -14.52
N ILE A 8 19.17 -6.89 -15.44
CA ILE A 8 19.56 -5.49 -15.38
C ILE A 8 18.84 -4.75 -16.51
N GLN A 9 18.15 -3.68 -16.18
CA GLN A 9 17.56 -2.78 -17.17
C GLN A 9 18.61 -1.80 -17.65
N GLU A 10 19.22 -2.09 -18.82
CA GLU A 10 20.41 -1.40 -19.31
C GLU A 10 20.34 0.13 -19.34
N PRO A 11 19.28 0.79 -19.88
CA PRO A 11 19.32 2.26 -19.95
C PRO A 11 19.40 2.95 -18.58
N LEU A 12 18.95 2.27 -17.52
CA LEU A 12 18.88 2.80 -16.16
C LEU A 12 19.88 2.11 -15.21
N GLU A 13 20.60 1.10 -15.68
CA GLU A 13 21.56 0.27 -14.93
C GLU A 13 21.02 -0.24 -13.59
N ARG A 14 19.69 -0.52 -13.54
CA ARG A 14 19.05 -0.99 -12.31
C ARG A 14 18.69 -2.47 -12.37
N GLU A 15 18.79 -3.15 -11.23
CA GLU A 15 18.28 -4.50 -11.06
C GLU A 15 16.77 -4.53 -11.12
N VAL A 16 16.22 -5.49 -11.87
CA VAL A 16 14.79 -5.72 -12.01
C VAL A 16 14.48 -7.21 -11.90
N ALA A 17 13.27 -7.55 -11.49
CA ALA A 17 12.74 -8.90 -11.62
C ALA A 17 11.82 -8.96 -12.84
N ILE A 18 11.96 -10.00 -13.65
CA ILE A 18 11.14 -10.22 -14.84
C ILE A 18 10.34 -11.51 -14.64
N LYS A 19 9.02 -11.38 -14.54
CA LYS A 19 8.09 -12.52 -14.49
C LYS A 19 7.67 -12.84 -15.91
N ALA A 20 8.17 -13.97 -16.44
CA ALA A 20 7.90 -14.43 -17.80
C ALA A 20 6.82 -15.51 -17.80
N LEU A 21 5.78 -15.35 -18.60
CA LEU A 21 4.78 -16.40 -18.80
C LEU A 21 5.38 -17.51 -19.67
N LYS A 22 5.25 -18.78 -19.25
CA LYS A 22 5.75 -19.93 -20.04
C LYS A 22 5.06 -19.94 -21.41
N PRO A 23 5.82 -20.15 -22.52
CA PRO A 23 5.26 -20.12 -23.88
C PRO A 23 4.07 -21.07 -24.09
N SER A 24 4.07 -22.25 -23.47
CA SER A 24 2.97 -23.22 -23.54
C SER A 24 1.65 -22.70 -22.96
N ILE A 25 1.72 -21.73 -22.04
CA ILE A 25 0.56 -21.12 -21.38
C ILE A 25 0.20 -19.80 -22.07
N ALA A 26 1.18 -19.11 -22.64
CA ALA A 26 0.97 -17.87 -23.39
C ALA A 26 0.15 -18.06 -24.68
N LEU A 27 0.07 -19.29 -25.20
CA LEU A 27 -0.79 -19.65 -26.34
C LEU A 27 -2.28 -19.66 -25.97
N ASP A 28 -2.61 -19.84 -24.70
CA ASP A 28 -4.00 -19.73 -24.24
C ASP A 28 -4.35 -18.26 -24.02
N SER A 29 -5.26 -17.77 -24.85
CA SER A 29 -5.69 -16.37 -24.86
C SER A 29 -6.29 -15.92 -23.52
N GLN A 30 -6.91 -16.82 -22.77
CA GLN A 30 -7.49 -16.50 -21.46
C GLN A 30 -6.39 -16.27 -20.40
N PHE A 31 -5.35 -17.14 -20.38
CA PHE A 31 -4.22 -16.94 -19.48
C PHE A 31 -3.41 -15.69 -19.83
N ALA A 32 -3.20 -15.44 -21.12
CA ALA A 32 -2.52 -14.24 -21.59
C ALA A 32 -3.27 -12.95 -21.17
N ALA A 33 -4.58 -12.92 -21.35
CA ALA A 33 -5.42 -11.78 -20.95
C ALA A 33 -5.46 -11.58 -19.42
N ARG A 34 -5.46 -12.68 -18.63
CA ARG A 34 -5.39 -12.61 -17.18
C ARG A 34 -4.03 -12.04 -16.71
N PHE A 35 -2.94 -12.50 -17.30
CA PHE A 35 -1.58 -12.04 -16.98
C PHE A 35 -1.40 -10.54 -17.32
N GLU A 36 -1.91 -10.09 -18.46
CA GLU A 36 -1.90 -8.68 -18.83
C GLU A 36 -2.77 -7.83 -17.89
N ARG A 37 -3.95 -8.31 -17.50
CA ARG A 37 -4.83 -7.62 -16.56
C ARG A 37 -4.15 -7.47 -15.18
N GLU A 38 -3.52 -8.53 -14.68
CA GLU A 38 -2.76 -8.52 -13.43
C GLU A 38 -1.64 -7.47 -13.49
N ALA A 39 -0.86 -7.44 -14.58
CA ALA A 39 0.22 -6.48 -14.76
C ALA A 39 -0.27 -5.02 -14.77
N ARG A 40 -1.28 -4.70 -15.58
CA ARG A 40 -1.87 -3.35 -15.66
C ARG A 40 -2.40 -2.88 -14.31
N PHE A 41 -2.98 -3.80 -13.58
CA PHE A 41 -3.57 -3.53 -12.30
C PHE A 41 -2.50 -3.26 -11.24
N MET A 42 -1.49 -4.14 -11.14
CA MET A 42 -0.38 -3.94 -10.22
C MET A 42 0.41 -2.65 -10.52
N ALA A 43 0.56 -2.27 -11.79
CA ALA A 43 1.21 -1.03 -12.18
C ALA A 43 0.47 0.24 -11.67
N SER A 44 -0.82 0.13 -11.37
CA SER A 44 -1.60 1.23 -10.78
C SER A 44 -1.41 1.39 -9.27
N LEU A 45 -0.79 0.40 -8.59
CA LEU A 45 -0.58 0.40 -7.16
C LEU A 45 0.80 0.96 -6.83
N GLN A 46 0.85 2.07 -6.09
CA GLN A 46 2.08 2.69 -5.62
C GLN A 46 2.04 2.81 -4.10
N HIS A 47 2.71 1.89 -3.42
CA HIS A 47 2.79 1.88 -1.96
C HIS A 47 4.10 1.23 -1.50
N GLU A 48 4.69 1.72 -0.40
CA GLU A 48 5.97 1.23 0.12
C GLU A 48 5.97 -0.28 0.43
N ASN A 49 4.82 -0.85 0.80
CA ASN A 49 4.67 -2.27 1.12
C ASN A 49 4.03 -3.09 -0.01
N ILE A 50 3.95 -2.58 -1.23
CA ILE A 50 3.51 -3.31 -2.43
C ILE A 50 4.67 -3.38 -3.41
N LEU A 51 4.90 -4.55 -4.01
CA LEU A 51 5.93 -4.72 -5.03
C LEU A 51 5.58 -3.87 -6.26
N HIS A 52 6.51 -3.00 -6.66
CA HIS A 52 6.26 -2.07 -7.75
C HIS A 52 6.44 -2.73 -9.12
N VAL A 53 5.45 -2.61 -10.01
CA VAL A 53 5.53 -3.02 -11.41
C VAL A 53 5.97 -1.82 -12.24
N TYR A 54 7.06 -2.00 -12.99
CA TYR A 54 7.65 -0.96 -13.82
C TYR A 54 7.08 -0.95 -15.23
N ASP A 55 6.88 -2.14 -15.82
CA ASP A 55 6.46 -2.26 -17.20
C ASP A 55 5.82 -3.62 -17.50
N PHE A 56 5.06 -3.68 -18.58
CA PHE A 56 4.52 -4.89 -19.16
C PHE A 56 4.91 -4.96 -20.63
N VAL A 57 5.66 -5.99 -21.00
CA VAL A 57 6.21 -6.15 -22.35
C VAL A 57 5.59 -7.37 -23.03
N LYS A 58 5.09 -7.15 -24.25
CA LYS A 58 4.63 -8.21 -25.15
C LYS A 58 5.57 -8.29 -26.34
N ASN A 59 6.24 -9.42 -26.49
CA ASN A 59 7.14 -9.68 -27.62
C ASN A 59 6.73 -10.99 -28.31
N GLY A 60 6.04 -10.86 -29.45
CA GLY A 60 5.41 -12.00 -30.14
C GLY A 60 4.42 -12.72 -29.23
N SER A 61 4.65 -14.02 -29.00
CA SER A 61 3.86 -14.86 -28.09
C SER A 61 4.33 -14.81 -26.62
N SER A 62 5.39 -14.07 -26.32
CA SER A 62 5.97 -14.02 -24.98
C SER A 62 5.47 -12.79 -24.23
N LEU A 63 5.09 -12.97 -22.97
CA LEU A 63 4.59 -11.93 -22.08
C LEU A 63 5.48 -11.81 -20.86
N TYR A 64 5.85 -10.59 -20.52
CA TYR A 64 6.77 -10.27 -19.43
C TYR A 64 6.20 -9.16 -18.55
N ILE A 65 6.30 -9.32 -17.24
CA ILE A 65 6.09 -8.24 -16.27
C ILE A 65 7.46 -7.86 -15.73
N VAL A 66 7.85 -6.60 -15.90
CA VAL A 66 9.08 -6.03 -15.34
C VAL A 66 8.73 -5.34 -14.02
N MET A 67 9.38 -5.74 -12.94
CA MET A 67 9.04 -5.27 -11.59
C MET A 67 10.28 -5.01 -10.75
N GLU A 68 10.08 -4.38 -9.62
CA GLU A 68 11.08 -4.14 -8.59
C GLU A 68 11.78 -5.45 -8.22
N TYR A 69 13.12 -5.44 -8.24
CA TYR A 69 13.90 -6.52 -7.65
C TYR A 69 14.17 -6.20 -6.18
N VAL A 70 13.65 -7.01 -5.30
CA VAL A 70 13.84 -6.87 -3.85
C VAL A 70 14.93 -7.85 -3.41
N GLN A 71 16.04 -7.32 -2.92
CA GLN A 71 17.06 -8.15 -2.26
C GLN A 71 16.52 -8.55 -0.89
N GLY A 72 16.13 -9.81 -0.75
CA GLY A 72 15.45 -10.27 0.46
C GLY A 72 15.18 -11.77 0.45
N ILE A 73 14.33 -12.18 1.37
CA ILE A 73 13.84 -13.54 1.51
C ILE A 73 12.31 -13.50 1.53
N ASP A 74 11.65 -14.44 0.87
CA ASP A 74 10.21 -14.54 1.05
C ASP A 74 9.86 -15.18 2.41
N LEU A 75 8.65 -14.91 2.88
CA LEU A 75 8.20 -15.39 4.18
C LEU A 75 8.07 -16.93 4.23
N TYR A 76 7.82 -17.58 3.08
CA TYR A 76 7.78 -19.05 3.02
C TYR A 76 9.16 -19.63 3.34
N ASP A 77 10.21 -19.14 2.69
CA ASP A 77 11.59 -19.57 2.92
C ASP A 77 12.06 -19.18 4.32
N LEU A 78 11.69 -17.99 4.82
CA LEU A 78 11.99 -17.60 6.20
C LEU A 78 11.37 -18.57 7.21
N LEU A 79 10.15 -19.03 6.99
CA LEU A 79 9.48 -20.02 7.84
C LEU A 79 10.05 -21.44 7.69
N GLN A 80 10.78 -21.75 6.60
CA GLN A 80 11.57 -22.99 6.52
C GLN A 80 12.83 -22.90 7.41
N LEU A 81 13.48 -21.73 7.46
CA LEU A 81 14.67 -21.49 8.29
C LEU A 81 14.30 -21.36 9.77
N SER A 82 13.24 -20.66 10.08
CA SER A 82 12.71 -20.45 11.41
C SER A 82 11.21 -20.68 11.43
N PRO A 83 10.76 -21.90 11.67
CA PRO A 83 9.34 -22.28 11.60
C PRO A 83 8.44 -21.44 12.49
N ARG A 84 9.01 -20.91 13.59
CA ARG A 84 8.29 -20.08 14.54
C ARG A 84 9.03 -18.76 14.77
N LEU A 85 8.33 -17.64 14.54
CA LEU A 85 8.88 -16.30 14.74
C LEU A 85 8.51 -15.76 16.12
N PRO A 86 9.36 -14.92 16.75
CA PRO A 86 8.98 -14.11 17.92
C PRO A 86 7.73 -13.28 17.60
N ALA A 87 6.85 -13.10 18.59
CA ALA A 87 5.56 -12.42 18.40
C ALA A 87 5.73 -11.00 17.82
N GLU A 88 6.74 -10.26 18.26
CA GLU A 88 7.02 -8.91 17.79
C GLU A 88 7.43 -8.90 16.30
N ILE A 89 8.26 -9.86 15.89
CA ILE A 89 8.67 -10.00 14.47
C ILE A 89 7.49 -10.35 13.58
N ALA A 90 6.68 -11.33 14.01
CA ALA A 90 5.46 -11.71 13.28
C ALA A 90 4.47 -10.55 13.13
N VAL A 91 4.27 -9.77 14.20
CA VAL A 91 3.38 -8.60 14.16
C VAL A 91 3.97 -7.45 13.33
N ILE A 92 5.28 -7.23 13.32
CA ILE A 92 5.92 -6.23 12.43
C ILE A 92 5.71 -6.59 10.97
N ILE A 93 5.84 -7.88 10.61
CA ILE A 93 5.57 -8.35 9.24
C ILE A 93 4.08 -8.16 8.91
N ALA A 94 3.18 -8.63 9.78
CA ALA A 94 1.75 -8.52 9.59
C ALA A 94 1.28 -7.05 9.49
N LEU A 95 1.87 -6.13 10.26
CA LEU A 95 1.60 -4.70 10.20
C LEU A 95 1.92 -4.10 8.83
N GLN A 96 3.07 -4.45 8.25
CA GLN A 96 3.46 -3.95 6.93
C GLN A 96 2.59 -4.55 5.81
N VAL A 97 2.24 -5.85 5.91
CA VAL A 97 1.26 -6.47 4.99
C VAL A 97 -0.12 -5.81 5.13
N ALA A 98 -0.58 -5.55 6.35
CA ALA A 98 -1.85 -4.87 6.58
C ALA A 98 -1.88 -3.44 6.01
N ARG A 99 -0.76 -2.69 6.03
CA ARG A 99 -0.65 -1.38 5.36
C ARG A 99 -0.82 -1.50 3.84
N ALA A 100 -0.20 -2.51 3.23
CA ALA A 100 -0.38 -2.80 1.82
C ALA A 100 -1.84 -3.12 1.49
N LEU A 101 -2.48 -3.94 2.33
CA LEU A 101 -3.89 -4.31 2.18
C LEU A 101 -4.81 -3.11 2.38
N ASP A 102 -4.57 -2.26 3.39
CA ASP A 102 -5.36 -1.07 3.63
C ASP A 102 -5.37 -0.14 2.41
N TYR A 103 -4.20 0.10 1.83
CA TYR A 103 -4.06 0.87 0.60
C TYR A 103 -4.81 0.23 -0.58
N ALA A 104 -4.73 -1.10 -0.74
CA ALA A 104 -5.43 -1.81 -1.80
C ALA A 104 -6.95 -1.79 -1.60
N HIS A 105 -7.42 -2.11 -0.38
CA HIS A 105 -8.84 -2.12 -0.02
C HIS A 105 -9.48 -0.75 -0.18
N PHE A 106 -8.76 0.29 0.17
CA PHE A 106 -9.16 1.66 -0.05
C PHE A 106 -9.41 1.97 -1.54
N ARG A 107 -8.66 1.34 -2.45
CA ARG A 107 -8.88 1.41 -3.89
C ARG A 107 -9.92 0.41 -4.43
N GLY A 108 -10.65 -0.26 -3.52
CA GLY A 108 -11.64 -1.26 -3.89
C GLY A 108 -11.05 -2.59 -4.37
N ILE A 109 -9.79 -2.85 -4.01
CA ILE A 109 -9.01 -3.99 -4.50
C ILE A 109 -8.86 -5.02 -3.38
N ILE A 110 -9.27 -6.26 -3.63
CA ILE A 110 -9.07 -7.40 -2.75
C ILE A 110 -7.92 -8.23 -3.29
N HIS A 111 -6.97 -8.61 -2.43
CA HIS A 111 -5.77 -9.35 -2.84
C HIS A 111 -6.06 -10.82 -3.20
N ARG A 112 -6.90 -11.51 -2.42
CA ARG A 112 -7.41 -12.87 -2.67
C ARG A 112 -6.40 -14.03 -2.60
N ASP A 113 -5.11 -13.77 -2.45
CA ASP A 113 -4.05 -14.79 -2.39
C ASP A 113 -2.97 -14.44 -1.36
N ILE A 114 -3.38 -14.04 -0.15
CA ILE A 114 -2.45 -13.79 0.95
C ILE A 114 -1.91 -15.12 1.46
N LYS A 115 -0.58 -15.29 1.32
CA LYS A 115 0.17 -16.47 1.77
C LYS A 115 1.65 -16.12 1.94
N PRO A 116 2.43 -16.91 2.68
CA PRO A 116 3.86 -16.61 2.93
C PRO A 116 4.68 -16.40 1.65
N ALA A 117 4.46 -17.18 0.59
CA ALA A 117 5.20 -17.05 -0.67
C ALA A 117 4.93 -15.74 -1.44
N ASN A 118 3.90 -14.98 -1.06
CA ASN A 118 3.57 -13.68 -1.67
C ASN A 118 4.02 -12.50 -0.80
N VAL A 119 4.84 -12.73 0.23
CA VAL A 119 5.37 -11.70 1.14
C VAL A 119 6.89 -11.76 1.11
N ILE A 120 7.55 -10.72 0.63
CA ILE A 120 9.01 -10.61 0.62
C ILE A 120 9.45 -9.68 1.74
N ILE A 121 10.46 -10.11 2.51
CA ILE A 121 11.14 -9.31 3.52
C ILE A 121 12.49 -8.91 2.96
N SER A 122 12.70 -7.61 2.71
CA SER A 122 13.97 -7.09 2.21
C SER A 122 15.06 -7.15 3.28
N TYR A 123 16.32 -7.17 2.84
CA TYR A 123 17.46 -7.08 3.76
C TYR A 123 17.56 -5.71 4.44
N HIS A 124 16.72 -4.75 4.05
CA HIS A 124 16.55 -3.44 4.71
C HIS A 124 15.40 -3.43 5.74
N GLY A 125 14.72 -4.56 5.96
CA GLY A 125 13.63 -4.69 6.91
C GLY A 125 12.30 -4.10 6.43
N GLU A 126 12.15 -3.92 5.11
CA GLU A 126 10.89 -3.57 4.47
C GLU A 126 10.16 -4.85 4.06
N VAL A 127 8.85 -4.87 4.19
CA VAL A 127 8.00 -5.98 3.72
C VAL A 127 7.24 -5.54 2.49
N LYS A 128 7.28 -6.35 1.45
CA LYS A 128 6.59 -6.13 0.18
C LYS A 128 5.60 -7.24 -0.09
N LEU A 129 4.34 -6.87 -0.35
CA LEU A 129 3.28 -7.77 -0.79
C LEU A 129 3.28 -7.84 -2.32
N MET A 130 3.20 -9.04 -2.88
CA MET A 130 3.26 -9.30 -4.32
C MET A 130 2.11 -10.20 -4.78
N ASP A 131 1.93 -10.30 -6.09
CA ASP A 131 1.01 -11.24 -6.75
C ASP A 131 -0.45 -11.13 -6.27
N PHE A 132 -1.10 -10.01 -6.57
CA PHE A 132 -2.54 -9.84 -6.36
C PHE A 132 -3.33 -10.86 -7.22
N GLY A 133 -4.12 -11.69 -6.57
CA GLY A 133 -4.82 -12.83 -7.19
C GLY A 133 -6.01 -12.44 -8.08
N ILE A 134 -5.86 -11.42 -8.94
CA ILE A 134 -6.91 -10.90 -9.82
C ILE A 134 -7.36 -11.92 -10.87
N ALA A 135 -6.45 -12.84 -11.22
CA ALA A 135 -6.72 -13.89 -12.19
C ALA A 135 -7.65 -15.02 -11.66
N ARG A 136 -7.98 -15.02 -10.37
CA ARG A 136 -8.73 -16.11 -9.71
C ARG A 136 -10.25 -15.94 -9.70
N ASP A 137 -10.80 -14.83 -10.20
CA ASP A 137 -12.25 -14.58 -10.18
C ASP A 137 -13.11 -15.65 -10.88
N HIS A 138 -12.53 -16.45 -11.79
CA HIS A 138 -13.26 -17.48 -12.54
C HIS A 138 -12.73 -18.90 -12.32
N ALA A 139 -11.62 -19.08 -11.59
CA ALA A 139 -11.00 -20.39 -11.44
C ALA A 139 -11.63 -21.26 -10.33
N LEU A 140 -12.51 -20.71 -9.50
CA LEU A 140 -13.19 -21.50 -8.45
C LEU A 140 -14.21 -22.49 -9.01
N ALA A 141 -14.81 -22.20 -10.16
CA ALA A 141 -15.69 -23.15 -10.87
C ALA A 141 -14.92 -24.36 -11.40
N ASP A 142 -13.65 -24.15 -11.81
CA ASP A 142 -12.79 -25.21 -12.37
C ASP A 142 -12.09 -26.06 -11.28
N LEU A 143 -12.05 -25.58 -10.02
CA LEU A 143 -11.41 -26.28 -8.89
C LEU A 143 -12.20 -27.49 -8.39
N THR A 144 -13.50 -27.56 -8.70
CA THR A 144 -14.37 -28.66 -8.31
C THR A 144 -14.30 -29.86 -9.26
N GLU A 145 -13.85 -29.69 -10.50
CA GLU A 145 -13.84 -30.75 -11.53
C GLU A 145 -12.48 -31.41 -11.77
N ALA A 146 -11.37 -30.75 -11.45
CA ALA A 146 -10.06 -31.35 -11.73
C ALA A 146 -9.19 -31.28 -10.47
N GLY A 147 -8.88 -32.40 -9.90
CA GLY A 147 -7.87 -32.62 -8.85
C GLY A 147 -6.44 -32.13 -9.20
N THR A 148 -6.31 -31.12 -10.05
CA THR A 148 -5.07 -30.50 -10.51
C THR A 148 -4.78 -29.24 -9.67
N GLY A 149 -3.78 -29.37 -8.81
CA GLY A 149 -3.24 -28.41 -7.84
C GLY A 149 -3.07 -26.97 -8.27
N VAL A 150 -4.14 -26.19 -8.29
CA VAL A 150 -4.09 -24.74 -8.43
C VAL A 150 -4.17 -24.09 -7.04
N GLY A 151 -3.00 -23.82 -6.47
CA GLY A 151 -2.84 -23.06 -5.23
C GLY A 151 -3.07 -23.85 -3.95
N THR A 152 -2.40 -23.46 -2.89
CA THR A 152 -2.55 -24.09 -1.58
C THR A 152 -3.82 -23.56 -0.91
N PRO A 153 -4.91 -24.32 -0.78
CA PRO A 153 -6.19 -23.83 -0.23
C PRO A 153 -6.09 -23.47 1.26
N SER A 154 -4.97 -23.77 1.91
CA SER A 154 -4.76 -23.60 3.35
C SER A 154 -4.87 -22.15 3.86
N TYR A 155 -4.86 -21.15 2.99
CA TYR A 155 -4.95 -19.73 3.35
C TYR A 155 -6.24 -19.06 2.84
N MET A 156 -7.13 -19.82 2.20
CA MET A 156 -8.40 -19.27 1.70
C MET A 156 -9.35 -18.94 2.85
N SER A 157 -10.15 -17.91 2.67
CA SER A 157 -11.25 -17.62 3.58
C SER A 157 -12.46 -18.53 3.33
N PRO A 158 -13.36 -18.72 4.31
CA PRO A 158 -14.58 -19.53 4.13
C PRO A 158 -15.40 -19.12 2.93
N GLU A 159 -15.59 -17.81 2.73
CA GLU A 159 -16.35 -17.24 1.61
C GLU A 159 -15.66 -17.46 0.26
N GLN A 160 -14.32 -17.46 0.22
CA GLN A 160 -13.58 -17.85 -0.99
C GLN A 160 -13.85 -19.30 -1.39
N ILE A 161 -13.86 -20.21 -0.40
CA ILE A 161 -14.12 -21.64 -0.63
C ILE A 161 -15.56 -21.88 -1.09
N LEU A 162 -16.50 -21.05 -0.60
CA LEU A 162 -17.93 -21.15 -0.96
C LEU A 162 -18.24 -20.49 -2.33
N GLY A 163 -17.33 -19.69 -2.86
CA GLY A 163 -17.60 -18.89 -4.06
C GLY A 163 -18.55 -17.71 -3.80
N ASP A 164 -18.68 -17.29 -2.53
CA ASP A 164 -19.51 -16.15 -2.14
C ASP A 164 -18.86 -14.83 -2.56
N LYS A 165 -19.64 -13.75 -2.50
CA LYS A 165 -19.12 -12.41 -2.75
C LYS A 165 -18.03 -12.04 -1.74
N LEU A 166 -16.83 -11.74 -2.27
CA LEU A 166 -15.68 -11.37 -1.47
C LEU A 166 -15.67 -9.88 -1.13
N ASP A 167 -15.14 -9.56 0.04
CA ASP A 167 -14.79 -8.20 0.43
C ASP A 167 -13.40 -8.16 1.10
N ALA A 168 -12.98 -6.97 1.55
CA ALA A 168 -11.70 -6.73 2.22
C ALA A 168 -11.41 -7.70 3.40
N ARG A 169 -12.46 -8.15 4.09
CA ARG A 169 -12.36 -9.02 5.26
C ARG A 169 -11.91 -10.44 4.92
N SER A 170 -11.99 -10.85 3.65
CA SER A 170 -11.43 -12.12 3.16
C SER A 170 -9.89 -12.13 3.27
N ASP A 171 -9.24 -11.02 2.93
CA ASP A 171 -7.78 -10.88 3.06
C ASP A 171 -7.36 -10.85 4.53
N LEU A 172 -8.18 -10.24 5.42
CA LEU A 172 -7.90 -10.22 6.86
C LEU A 172 -7.94 -11.61 7.48
N PHE A 173 -8.83 -12.49 7.00
CA PHE A 173 -8.86 -13.90 7.40
C PHE A 173 -7.57 -14.63 6.98
N SER A 174 -7.17 -14.45 5.74
CA SER A 174 -5.93 -15.04 5.19
C SER A 174 -4.69 -14.54 5.91
N LEU A 175 -4.62 -13.22 6.21
CA LEU A 175 -3.55 -12.65 7.03
C LEU A 175 -3.55 -13.21 8.45
N GLY A 176 -4.71 -13.47 9.04
CA GLY A 176 -4.86 -14.14 10.33
C GLY A 176 -4.24 -15.54 10.33
N ILE A 177 -4.45 -16.32 9.25
CA ILE A 177 -3.82 -17.65 9.07
C ILE A 177 -2.29 -17.52 8.99
N VAL A 178 -1.79 -16.56 8.21
CA VAL A 178 -0.34 -16.32 8.07
C VAL A 178 0.27 -15.92 9.41
N LEU A 179 -0.38 -15.00 10.15
CA LEU A 179 0.08 -14.55 11.46
C LEU A 179 0.06 -15.69 12.49
N TYR A 180 -0.98 -16.53 12.48
CA TYR A 180 -1.03 -17.71 13.33
C TYR A 180 0.14 -18.65 13.02
N GLN A 181 0.39 -18.95 11.74
CA GLN A 181 1.51 -19.79 11.33
C GLN A 181 2.86 -19.20 11.77
N MET A 182 3.07 -17.91 11.63
CA MET A 182 4.30 -17.24 12.06
C MET A 182 4.58 -17.45 13.55
N VAL A 183 3.57 -17.35 14.41
CA VAL A 183 3.78 -17.42 15.88
C VAL A 183 3.68 -18.82 16.45
N THR A 184 3.10 -19.78 15.74
CA THR A 184 2.96 -21.18 16.23
C THR A 184 3.84 -22.17 15.49
N GLY A 185 4.35 -21.83 14.30
CA GLY A 185 5.04 -22.73 13.40
C GLY A 185 4.13 -23.72 12.68
N GLN A 186 2.82 -23.63 12.86
CA GLN A 186 1.84 -24.58 12.30
C GLN A 186 0.70 -23.83 11.65
N LYS A 187 0.09 -24.42 10.61
CA LYS A 187 -1.15 -23.88 10.05
C LYS A 187 -2.33 -24.18 10.99
N PRO A 188 -3.30 -23.24 11.13
CA PRO A 188 -4.46 -23.46 12.02
C PRO A 188 -5.40 -24.55 11.51
N PHE A 189 -5.40 -24.81 10.21
CA PHE A 189 -6.22 -25.82 9.56
C PHE A 189 -5.34 -26.74 8.74
N VAL A 190 -5.30 -28.01 9.10
CA VAL A 190 -4.54 -29.06 8.42
C VAL A 190 -5.50 -30.22 8.15
N GLU A 191 -5.48 -30.75 6.94
CA GLU A 191 -6.30 -31.91 6.58
C GLU A 191 -5.94 -33.14 7.40
N ASP A 192 -6.91 -34.02 7.59
CA ASP A 192 -6.75 -35.32 8.19
C ASP A 192 -7.63 -36.37 7.46
N GLU A 193 -7.69 -37.57 7.98
CA GLU A 193 -8.48 -38.67 7.40
C GLU A 193 -9.98 -38.37 7.33
N SER A 194 -10.48 -37.43 8.16
CA SER A 194 -11.89 -37.13 8.25
C SER A 194 -12.33 -35.96 7.36
N ARG A 195 -11.45 -34.97 7.14
CA ARG A 195 -11.80 -33.71 6.45
C ARG A 195 -10.64 -33.09 5.71
N THR A 196 -10.95 -32.58 4.52
CA THR A 196 -10.02 -31.75 3.73
C THR A 196 -9.76 -30.42 4.43
N VAL A 197 -8.65 -29.75 4.09
CA VAL A 197 -8.33 -28.44 4.63
C VAL A 197 -9.45 -27.40 4.38
N MET A 198 -10.11 -27.46 3.22
CA MET A 198 -11.23 -26.58 2.89
C MET A 198 -12.45 -26.80 3.77
N GLN A 199 -12.78 -28.06 4.05
CA GLN A 199 -13.86 -28.39 5.00
C GLN A 199 -13.55 -27.90 6.40
N LYS A 200 -12.30 -28.03 6.87
CA LYS A 200 -11.88 -27.54 8.18
C LYS A 200 -11.92 -26.01 8.26
N ILE A 201 -11.47 -25.31 7.24
CA ILE A 201 -11.57 -23.84 7.19
C ILE A 201 -13.03 -23.39 7.32
N ARG A 202 -13.97 -24.09 6.73
CA ARG A 202 -15.39 -23.74 6.77
C ARG A 202 -16.07 -24.10 8.08
N LEU A 203 -15.77 -25.26 8.64
CA LEU A 203 -16.61 -25.88 9.68
C LEU A 203 -15.92 -25.94 11.06
N ASP A 204 -14.61 -26.12 11.10
CA ASP A 204 -13.92 -26.42 12.35
C ASP A 204 -13.40 -25.14 13.03
N ARG A 205 -13.32 -25.17 14.34
CA ARG A 205 -12.55 -24.21 15.12
C ARG A 205 -11.08 -24.63 15.08
N TYR A 206 -10.18 -23.66 14.91
CA TYR A 206 -8.76 -23.92 15.03
C TYR A 206 -8.34 -24.03 16.50
N VAL A 207 -7.20 -24.66 16.74
CA VAL A 207 -6.59 -24.72 18.09
C VAL A 207 -6.02 -23.35 18.42
N SER A 208 -6.38 -22.79 19.60
CA SER A 208 -5.85 -21.51 20.08
C SER A 208 -4.31 -21.46 19.97
N ALA A 209 -3.76 -20.33 19.46
CA ALA A 209 -2.31 -20.18 19.30
C ALA A 209 -1.59 -20.36 20.66
N ARG A 210 -2.17 -19.90 21.76
CA ARG A 210 -1.62 -20.07 23.10
C ARG A 210 -1.65 -21.51 23.60
N ARG A 211 -2.47 -22.37 23.01
CA ARG A 211 -2.46 -23.81 23.33
C ARG A 211 -1.31 -24.52 22.63
N VAL A 212 -0.94 -24.08 21.43
CA VAL A 212 0.18 -24.59 20.63
C VAL A 212 1.50 -23.98 21.13
N ALA A 213 1.49 -22.71 21.43
CA ALA A 213 2.64 -21.88 21.82
C ALA A 213 2.25 -21.01 23.03
N PRO A 214 2.45 -21.48 24.28
CA PRO A 214 1.97 -20.81 25.49
C PRO A 214 2.54 -19.42 25.75
N ASP A 215 3.67 -19.08 25.13
CA ASP A 215 4.33 -17.75 25.19
C ASP A 215 3.70 -16.71 24.26
N VAL A 216 2.75 -17.08 23.39
CA VAL A 216 1.98 -16.12 22.60
C VAL A 216 1.16 -15.22 23.54
N PRO A 217 1.35 -13.88 23.46
CA PRO A 217 0.63 -12.95 24.31
C PRO A 217 -0.89 -13.02 24.11
N SER A 218 -1.66 -12.85 25.19
CA SER A 218 -3.14 -12.88 25.10
C SER A 218 -3.72 -11.78 24.22
N SER A 219 -3.05 -10.63 24.12
CA SER A 219 -3.41 -9.57 23.18
C SER A 219 -3.29 -10.02 21.72
N LEU A 220 -2.26 -10.80 21.37
CA LEU A 220 -2.08 -11.34 20.03
C LEU A 220 -3.11 -12.44 19.72
N GLU A 221 -3.43 -13.30 20.71
CA GLU A 221 -4.51 -14.29 20.56
C GLU A 221 -5.85 -13.64 20.21
N ARG A 222 -6.18 -12.48 20.83
CA ARG A 222 -7.41 -11.73 20.52
C ARG A 222 -7.41 -11.23 19.06
N ILE A 223 -6.27 -10.72 18.57
CA ILE A 223 -6.14 -10.29 17.18
C ILE A 223 -6.35 -11.47 16.24
N LEU A 224 -5.68 -12.59 16.49
CA LEU A 224 -5.81 -13.82 15.71
C LEU A 224 -7.25 -14.32 15.67
N SER A 225 -7.93 -14.39 16.84
CA SER A 225 -9.30 -14.87 16.92
C SER A 225 -10.26 -14.00 16.12
N ARG A 226 -10.10 -12.69 16.18
CA ARG A 226 -10.95 -11.76 15.45
C ARG A 226 -10.70 -11.79 13.93
N CYS A 227 -9.46 -11.94 13.49
CA CYS A 227 -9.16 -12.13 12.07
C CYS A 227 -9.79 -13.41 11.52
N MET A 228 -9.69 -14.53 12.27
CA MET A 228 -10.10 -15.85 11.81
C MET A 228 -11.54 -16.25 12.18
N GLU A 229 -12.40 -15.29 12.53
CA GLU A 229 -13.85 -15.54 12.68
C GLU A 229 -14.43 -16.05 11.35
N LYS A 230 -15.35 -17.05 11.45
CA LYS A 230 -15.91 -17.69 10.25
C LYS A 230 -16.78 -16.71 9.45
N LEU A 231 -17.63 -15.96 10.14
CA LEU A 231 -18.48 -14.96 9.51
C LEU A 231 -17.71 -13.65 9.33
N PRO A 232 -17.64 -13.07 8.13
CA PRO A 232 -16.98 -11.80 7.90
C PRO A 232 -17.50 -10.66 8.81
N ALA A 233 -18.76 -10.69 9.18
CA ALA A 233 -19.37 -9.68 10.08
C ALA A 233 -18.75 -9.64 11.49
N ASN A 234 -18.16 -10.75 11.94
CA ASN A 234 -17.55 -10.86 13.27
C ASN A 234 -16.04 -10.52 13.26
N ARG A 235 -15.44 -10.34 12.08
CA ARG A 235 -14.03 -9.94 11.91
C ARG A 235 -13.86 -8.44 12.16
N TYR A 236 -12.64 -7.95 11.96
CA TYR A 236 -12.39 -6.51 11.86
C TYR A 236 -13.23 -5.92 10.72
N PRO A 237 -13.97 -4.82 10.97
CA PRO A 237 -14.80 -4.20 9.93
C PRO A 237 -14.01 -3.60 8.80
N THR A 238 -12.80 -3.12 9.09
CA THR A 238 -11.85 -2.53 8.13
C THR A 238 -10.43 -2.96 8.45
N THR A 239 -9.55 -2.84 7.47
CA THR A 239 -8.10 -3.08 7.66
C THR A 239 -7.51 -2.07 8.63
N GLN A 240 -8.00 -0.84 8.63
CA GLN A 240 -7.57 0.20 9.56
C GLN A 240 -7.80 -0.20 11.03
N ALA A 241 -8.93 -0.83 11.35
CA ALA A 241 -9.20 -1.32 12.71
C ALA A 241 -8.23 -2.45 13.13
N LEU A 242 -7.78 -3.29 12.20
CA LEU A 242 -6.72 -4.27 12.46
C LEU A 242 -5.36 -3.58 12.66
N LEU A 243 -5.03 -2.57 11.85
CA LEU A 243 -3.79 -1.81 11.97
C LEU A 243 -3.65 -1.16 13.35
N GLU A 244 -4.73 -0.61 13.89
CA GLU A 244 -4.75 0.00 15.24
C GLU A 244 -4.36 -1.02 16.31
N ASP A 245 -4.98 -2.21 16.30
CA ASP A 245 -4.66 -3.28 17.27
C ASP A 245 -3.22 -3.81 17.13
N LEU A 246 -2.69 -3.90 15.87
CA LEU A 246 -1.29 -4.31 15.62
C LEU A 246 -0.30 -3.25 16.12
N VAL A 247 -0.59 -1.98 15.90
CA VAL A 247 0.22 -0.85 16.40
C VAL A 247 0.20 -0.81 17.92
N GLU A 248 -0.97 -0.96 18.55
CA GLU A 248 -1.11 -1.01 20.01
C GLU A 248 -0.32 -2.19 20.59
N PHE A 249 -0.37 -3.36 19.96
CA PHE A 249 0.44 -4.52 20.37
C PHE A 249 1.93 -4.20 20.39
N LEU A 250 2.46 -3.49 19.40
CA LEU A 250 3.88 -3.16 19.30
C LEU A 250 4.31 -2.00 20.20
N ALA A 251 3.43 -1.05 20.48
CA ALA A 251 3.77 0.18 21.20
C ALA A 251 4.40 -0.07 22.59
N GLY A 252 3.98 -1.11 23.29
CA GLY A 252 4.51 -1.49 24.59
C GLY A 252 5.68 -2.49 24.57
N ARG A 253 6.11 -2.95 23.37
CA ARG A 253 7.07 -4.06 23.23
C ARG A 253 8.28 -3.73 22.35
N VAL A 254 8.12 -2.82 21.41
CA VAL A 254 9.17 -2.48 20.44
C VAL A 254 9.47 -1.00 20.50
N HIS A 255 10.61 -0.64 21.09
CA HIS A 255 11.05 0.74 21.29
C HIS A 255 12.01 1.23 20.19
N MET A 256 12.30 0.40 19.21
CA MET A 256 13.17 0.72 18.09
C MET A 256 12.37 0.73 16.76
N ASN A 257 13.00 1.24 15.70
CA ASN A 257 12.43 1.19 14.37
C ASN A 257 12.11 -0.26 13.95
N HIS A 258 10.93 -0.49 13.41
CA HIS A 258 10.44 -1.82 13.04
C HIS A 258 11.32 -2.49 11.98
N SER A 259 11.77 -1.73 10.95
CA SER A 259 12.70 -2.25 9.94
C SER A 259 14.03 -2.64 10.55
N ALA A 260 14.58 -1.83 11.47
CA ALA A 260 15.79 -2.18 12.19
C ALA A 260 15.64 -3.47 13.02
N LYS A 261 14.47 -3.68 13.63
CA LYS A 261 14.18 -4.92 14.38
C LYS A 261 14.17 -6.15 13.47
N LEU A 262 13.61 -6.02 12.27
CA LEU A 262 13.64 -7.10 11.26
C LEU A 262 15.06 -7.37 10.76
N VAL A 263 15.84 -6.33 10.46
CA VAL A 263 17.26 -6.47 10.04
C VAL A 263 18.07 -7.23 11.08
N LEU A 264 17.93 -6.87 12.36
CA LEU A 264 18.61 -7.57 13.44
C LEU A 264 18.20 -9.05 13.53
N TYR A 265 16.91 -9.33 13.37
CA TYR A 265 16.40 -10.70 13.38
C TYR A 265 16.94 -11.53 12.20
N LEU A 266 16.95 -10.97 10.98
CA LEU A 266 17.51 -11.64 9.80
C LEU A 266 19.03 -11.87 9.96
N ARG A 267 19.76 -10.94 10.57
CA ARG A 267 21.18 -11.12 10.92
C ARG A 267 21.37 -12.28 11.90
N ASP A 268 20.58 -12.31 12.96
CA ASP A 268 20.69 -13.33 14.01
C ASP A 268 20.35 -14.74 13.46
N LEU A 269 19.55 -14.83 12.43
CA LEU A 269 19.28 -16.06 11.66
C LEU A 269 20.36 -16.38 10.62
N GLY A 270 21.36 -15.51 10.41
CA GLY A 270 22.39 -15.70 9.39
C GLY A 270 21.91 -15.47 7.94
N VAL A 271 20.72 -14.91 7.73
CA VAL A 271 20.18 -14.57 6.40
C VAL A 271 20.96 -13.41 5.78
N ILE A 272 21.42 -12.48 6.58
CA ILE A 272 22.27 -11.37 6.18
C ILE A 272 23.56 -11.36 7.00
N THR A 273 24.65 -10.91 6.37
CA THR A 273 25.94 -10.81 7.07
C THR A 273 25.94 -9.67 8.08
N PRO A 274 26.70 -9.77 9.18
CA PRO A 274 26.79 -8.69 10.17
C PRO A 274 27.15 -7.33 9.58
N GLY A 275 28.15 -7.28 8.68
CA GLY A 275 28.54 -6.02 8.03
C GLY A 275 27.47 -5.39 7.14
N ALA A 276 26.66 -6.20 6.45
CA ALA A 276 25.51 -5.72 5.71
C ALA A 276 24.42 -5.17 6.62
N ALA A 277 24.16 -5.86 7.73
CA ALA A 277 23.20 -5.39 8.74
C ALA A 277 23.62 -4.05 9.34
N ASP A 278 24.89 -3.92 9.74
CA ASP A 278 25.42 -2.69 10.34
C ASP A 278 25.34 -1.51 9.37
N SER A 279 25.63 -1.70 8.08
CA SER A 279 25.50 -0.65 7.08
C SER A 279 24.07 -0.14 6.94
N VAL A 280 23.07 -1.03 6.97
CA VAL A 280 21.65 -0.67 6.92
C VAL A 280 21.21 0.06 8.18
N LEU A 281 21.62 -0.41 9.34
CA LEU A 281 21.28 0.20 10.63
C LEU A 281 21.89 1.61 10.78
N MET A 282 23.13 1.82 10.32
CA MET A 282 23.76 3.14 10.31
C MET A 282 23.06 4.10 9.34
N ALA A 283 22.71 3.66 8.15
CA ALA A 283 21.97 4.47 7.17
C ALA A 283 20.59 4.91 7.72
N SER A 284 19.90 4.04 8.42
CA SER A 284 18.60 4.34 9.03
C SER A 284 18.71 5.33 10.19
N SER A 285 19.76 5.26 11.00
CA SER A 285 20.01 6.18 12.12
C SER A 285 20.33 7.61 11.63
N THR A 286 21.10 7.73 10.57
CA THR A 286 21.44 9.04 9.96
C THR A 286 20.21 9.72 9.36
N ARG A 287 19.28 8.95 8.77
CA ARG A 287 18.03 9.46 8.23
C ARG A 287 17.10 9.99 9.33
N SER A 288 17.02 9.28 10.45
CA SER A 288 16.22 9.69 11.63
C SER A 288 16.77 10.95 12.31
N GLN A 289 18.10 11.12 12.34
CA GLN A 289 18.71 12.33 12.88
C GLN A 289 18.50 13.56 11.99
N ARG A 290 18.51 13.40 10.66
CA ARG A 290 18.22 14.50 9.72
C ARG A 290 16.79 15.00 9.83
N THR A 291 15.80 14.13 10.01
CA THR A 291 14.41 14.55 10.25
C THR A 291 14.25 15.26 11.60
N ARG A 292 14.83 14.74 12.66
CA ARG A 292 14.77 15.37 13.99
C ARG A 292 15.51 16.75 14.06
N SER A 293 16.58 16.91 13.28
CA SER A 293 17.28 18.20 13.23
C SER A 293 16.48 19.25 12.43
N ARG A 294 15.75 18.82 11.41
CA ARG A 294 14.88 19.70 10.60
C ARG A 294 13.67 20.20 11.37
N ASP A 295 13.06 19.35 12.20
CA ASP A 295 11.95 19.75 13.08
C ASP A 295 12.43 20.67 14.21
N ARG A 296 13.63 20.43 14.78
CA ARG A 296 14.21 21.32 15.81
C ARG A 296 14.61 22.69 15.29
N THR A 297 15.03 22.79 14.03
CA THR A 297 15.32 24.09 13.40
C THR A 297 14.06 24.88 13.09
N LEU A 298 12.97 24.23 12.68
CA LEU A 298 11.68 24.88 12.45
C LEU A 298 11.05 25.38 13.76
N VAL A 299 11.12 24.61 14.84
CA VAL A 299 10.61 25.05 16.15
C VAL A 299 11.46 26.18 16.75
N ARG A 300 12.81 26.14 16.59
CA ARG A 300 13.68 27.21 17.05
C ARG A 300 13.50 28.51 16.28
N SER A 301 13.26 28.47 14.97
CA SER A 301 13.00 29.68 14.19
C SER A 301 11.65 30.33 14.54
N SER A 302 10.61 29.53 14.84
CA SER A 302 9.32 30.07 15.28
C SER A 302 9.37 30.74 16.65
N VAL A 303 10.16 30.21 17.60
CA VAL A 303 10.32 30.82 18.93
C VAL A 303 11.15 32.11 18.85
N SER A 304 12.16 32.17 17.97
CA SER A 304 12.98 33.36 17.78
C SER A 304 12.22 34.51 17.10
N VAL A 305 11.30 34.24 16.20
CA VAL A 305 10.45 35.23 15.53
C VAL A 305 9.41 35.81 16.51
N PHE A 306 8.88 35.00 17.43
CA PHE A 306 7.93 35.44 18.43
C PHE A 306 8.58 36.35 19.52
N SER A 307 9.83 36.11 19.86
CA SER A 307 10.58 36.93 20.80
C SER A 307 11.02 38.26 20.21
N LEU A 308 11.20 38.34 18.87
CA LEU A 308 11.59 39.58 18.20
C LEU A 308 10.40 40.55 18.04
N LEU A 309 9.18 40.05 17.95
CA LEU A 309 7.97 40.85 17.81
C LEU A 309 7.49 41.49 19.13
N LEU A 310 7.91 40.98 20.28
CA LEU A 310 7.62 41.55 21.60
C LEU A 310 8.62 42.64 22.02
N GLY A 311 9.80 42.70 21.35
CA GLY A 311 10.86 43.70 21.65
C GLY A 311 10.76 45.04 20.94
N CYS A 312 9.97 45.13 19.85
CA CYS A 312 9.87 46.34 19.02
C CYS A 312 8.73 47.31 19.37
N GLY A 313 8.05 47.09 20.48
CA GLY A 313 6.87 47.87 20.89
C GLY A 313 7.15 49.11 21.76
N VAL A 314 8.38 49.46 22.11
CA VAL A 314 8.66 50.50 23.13
C VAL A 314 9.54 51.67 22.65
N ILE A 315 10.06 51.67 21.43
CA ILE A 315 10.85 52.81 20.95
C ILE A 315 10.29 53.35 19.61
N ALA A 316 9.26 54.13 19.65
CA ALA A 316 8.88 55.02 18.57
C ALA A 316 8.41 56.37 19.14
N GLY A 317 9.35 57.24 19.43
CA GLY A 317 9.12 58.63 19.73
C GLY A 317 10.44 59.39 19.58
N GLY A 318 10.59 60.12 18.47
CA GLY A 318 11.66 61.11 18.37
C GLY A 318 12.26 61.33 16.98
N ALA A 319 11.67 62.30 16.24
CA ALA A 319 12.29 63.34 15.37
C ALA A 319 13.29 62.96 14.26
N ILE A 320 12.91 63.06 12.98
CA ILE A 320 13.04 64.26 12.07
C ILE A 320 14.44 64.53 11.47
N GLN A 321 14.39 64.65 10.11
CA GLN A 321 15.16 65.44 9.15
C GLN A 321 16.46 64.95 8.50
N ALA A 322 16.33 64.81 7.20
CA ALA A 322 17.11 65.42 6.08
C ALA A 322 18.48 64.81 5.70
N SER A 323 18.65 64.32 4.53
CA SER A 323 19.06 65.09 3.34
C SER A 323 19.49 64.11 2.19
N SER A 324 19.09 64.52 1.03
CA SER A 324 19.49 64.30 -0.34
C SER A 324 20.90 63.75 -0.62
N GLY A 325 21.01 62.84 -1.58
CA GLY A 325 22.23 62.51 -2.27
C GLY A 325 22.02 61.34 -3.23
N GLY A 326 21.77 61.58 -4.49
CA GLY A 326 21.63 60.57 -5.52
C GLY A 326 22.96 59.92 -5.91
N PHE A 327 22.91 58.76 -6.44
CA PHE A 327 23.74 58.27 -7.56
C PHE A 327 23.11 57.08 -8.28
N HIS A 328 23.33 57.06 -9.55
CA HIS A 328 22.79 56.21 -10.61
C HIS A 328 23.27 54.78 -10.67
N ARG A 329 22.37 53.91 -11.28
CA ARG A 329 22.60 52.70 -12.12
C ARG A 329 23.00 51.41 -11.41
N SER A 330 22.25 50.37 -11.59
CA SER A 330 22.07 49.52 -12.77
C SER A 330 20.91 48.57 -12.56
N ALA A 331 20.24 48.20 -13.65
CA ALA A 331 19.13 47.27 -13.70
C ALA A 331 19.55 45.85 -13.33
N ASP A 332 18.92 45.31 -12.31
CA ASP A 332 18.79 43.86 -12.11
C ASP A 332 17.31 43.53 -12.01
N VAL A 333 16.92 42.57 -12.87
CA VAL A 333 15.57 42.07 -12.97
C VAL A 333 15.24 41.33 -11.68
N PRO A 334 14.16 41.61 -10.95
CA PRO A 334 13.75 40.84 -9.81
C PRO A 334 13.14 39.52 -10.30
N VAL A 335 13.77 38.39 -9.93
CA VAL A 335 13.11 37.11 -9.93
C VAL A 335 12.08 37.15 -8.80
N GLU A 336 10.82 37.30 -9.14
CA GLU A 336 9.71 37.20 -8.19
C GLU A 336 9.63 35.77 -7.66
N CYS A 337 9.93 35.59 -6.38
CA CYS A 337 9.52 34.41 -5.62
C CYS A 337 8.01 34.46 -5.35
N PRO A 338 7.22 33.41 -5.65
CA PRO A 338 5.77 33.43 -5.44
C PRO A 338 5.40 33.09 -4.00
N SER A 339 5.73 33.95 -3.03
CA SER A 339 5.39 33.71 -1.62
C SER A 339 4.26 34.62 -1.08
N GLN A 340 3.58 35.37 -1.93
CA GLN A 340 2.49 36.28 -1.49
C GLN A 340 1.06 35.80 -1.80
N SER A 341 0.86 34.66 -2.47
CA SER A 341 -0.49 34.22 -2.85
C SER A 341 -1.22 33.36 -1.80
N LEU A 342 -0.53 32.80 -0.82
CA LEU A 342 -1.14 31.89 0.19
C LEU A 342 -2.00 32.60 1.25
N ALA A 343 -1.86 33.89 1.45
CA ALA A 343 -2.65 34.63 2.45
C ALA A 343 -4.11 34.89 2.03
N ARG A 344 -4.50 34.59 0.79
CA ARG A 344 -5.86 34.77 0.26
C ARG A 344 -6.45 33.55 -0.38
N ALA A 345 -5.90 32.36 -0.15
CA ALA A 345 -6.41 31.11 -0.72
C ALA A 345 -7.70 30.67 -0.03
N GLY A 346 -8.64 30.15 -0.80
CA GLY A 346 -9.70 29.29 -0.28
C GLY A 346 -9.31 27.83 -0.44
N TYR A 347 -10.19 26.92 -0.03
CA TYR A 347 -9.88 25.48 -0.02
C TYR A 347 -10.98 24.68 -0.70
N LEU A 348 -10.59 23.66 -1.46
CA LEU A 348 -11.48 22.65 -2.02
C LEU A 348 -11.30 21.33 -1.25
N SER A 349 -12.40 20.79 -0.73
CA SER A 349 -12.46 19.45 -0.13
C SER A 349 -13.23 18.55 -1.08
N VAL A 350 -12.65 17.43 -1.45
CA VAL A 350 -13.19 16.54 -2.49
C VAL A 350 -13.39 15.15 -1.93
N ILE A 351 -14.59 14.61 -2.12
CA ILE A 351 -14.94 13.20 -1.87
C ILE A 351 -15.46 12.64 -3.19
N VAL A 352 -14.83 11.59 -3.69
CA VAL A 352 -15.24 10.91 -4.93
C VAL A 352 -15.40 9.42 -4.69
N GLU A 353 -16.49 8.86 -5.12
CA GLU A 353 -16.76 7.44 -5.04
C GLU A 353 -16.82 6.82 -6.46
N PRO A 354 -16.02 5.76 -6.73
CA PRO A 354 -15.14 5.06 -5.79
C PRO A 354 -13.79 5.79 -5.56
N TRP A 355 -13.21 6.45 -6.53
CA TRP A 355 -12.01 7.29 -6.47
C TRP A 355 -11.80 7.97 -7.84
N ALA A 356 -11.01 9.05 -7.88
CA ALA A 356 -10.62 9.69 -9.14
C ALA A 356 -9.32 10.48 -9.00
N ASP A 357 -8.65 10.66 -10.12
CA ASP A 357 -7.67 11.71 -10.29
C ASP A 357 -8.40 13.05 -10.44
N VAL A 358 -8.00 14.02 -9.65
CA VAL A 358 -8.63 15.35 -9.57
C VAL A 358 -7.78 16.34 -10.32
N TYR A 359 -8.31 16.84 -11.41
CA TYR A 359 -7.71 17.90 -12.19
C TYR A 359 -8.43 19.21 -11.87
N VAL A 360 -7.67 20.27 -11.59
CA VAL A 360 -8.20 21.61 -11.43
C VAL A 360 -7.60 22.48 -12.53
N ASP A 361 -8.46 23.10 -13.33
CA ASP A 361 -8.09 23.94 -14.47
C ASP A 361 -7.12 23.25 -15.46
N GLY A 362 -7.21 21.92 -15.57
CA GLY A 362 -6.41 21.09 -16.45
C GLY A 362 -5.15 20.50 -15.84
N GLU A 363 -4.75 20.90 -14.64
CA GLU A 363 -3.59 20.33 -13.93
C GLU A 363 -4.02 19.24 -12.93
N LEU A 364 -3.28 18.14 -12.89
CA LEU A 364 -3.47 17.08 -11.89
C LEU A 364 -3.00 17.57 -10.52
N VAL A 365 -3.92 17.76 -9.59
CA VAL A 365 -3.60 18.29 -8.26
C VAL A 365 -3.67 17.24 -7.16
N ALA A 366 -4.44 16.16 -7.35
CA ALA A 366 -4.58 15.12 -6.34
C ALA A 366 -5.22 13.86 -6.92
N THR A 367 -5.13 12.75 -6.17
CA THR A 367 -5.94 11.54 -6.38
C THR A 367 -6.75 11.28 -5.11
N THR A 368 -8.05 11.06 -5.25
CA THR A 368 -8.90 10.73 -4.10
C THR A 368 -8.81 9.25 -3.75
N PRO A 369 -9.06 8.93 -2.47
CA PRO A 369 -9.38 9.79 -1.37
C PRO A 369 -8.14 10.48 -0.80
N MET A 370 -8.33 11.69 -0.39
CA MET A 370 -7.28 12.52 0.20
C MET A 370 -7.78 13.19 1.50
N ALA A 371 -6.93 13.20 2.52
CA ALA A 371 -7.23 13.87 3.78
C ALA A 371 -6.95 15.37 3.73
N ALA A 372 -6.10 15.82 2.79
CA ALA A 372 -5.71 17.22 2.69
C ALA A 372 -6.73 18.01 1.84
N ARG A 373 -6.93 19.28 2.19
CA ARG A 373 -7.70 20.23 1.37
C ARG A 373 -6.79 20.83 0.30
N ILE A 374 -7.31 21.01 -0.91
CA ILE A 374 -6.58 21.62 -2.03
C ILE A 374 -6.67 23.15 -1.89
N PRO A 375 -5.56 23.86 -1.69
CA PRO A 375 -5.57 25.32 -1.70
C PRO A 375 -5.75 25.83 -3.13
N LEU A 376 -6.73 26.71 -3.36
CA LEU A 376 -7.02 27.33 -4.66
C LEU A 376 -7.15 28.83 -4.54
N ALA A 377 -6.88 29.52 -5.62
CA ALA A 377 -7.13 30.98 -5.70
C ALA A 377 -8.65 31.25 -5.56
N PRO A 378 -9.08 32.38 -5.02
CA PRO A 378 -10.50 32.74 -5.04
C PRO A 378 -10.97 32.97 -6.47
N GLY A 379 -12.15 32.40 -6.80
CA GLY A 379 -12.72 32.53 -8.13
C GLY A 379 -13.36 31.21 -8.63
N PRO A 380 -13.78 31.21 -9.89
CA PRO A 380 -14.34 30.03 -10.52
C PRO A 380 -13.23 29.09 -11.00
N HIS A 381 -13.35 27.78 -10.69
CA HIS A 381 -12.45 26.74 -11.13
C HIS A 381 -13.22 25.60 -11.78
N TYR A 382 -12.60 24.92 -12.74
CA TYR A 382 -13.12 23.68 -13.35
C TYR A 382 -12.42 22.49 -12.73
N VAL A 383 -13.18 21.64 -12.04
CA VAL A 383 -12.68 20.44 -11.41
C VAL A 383 -13.16 19.23 -12.21
N LYS A 384 -12.21 18.49 -12.78
CA LYS A 384 -12.47 17.29 -13.56
C LYS A 384 -12.03 16.06 -12.76
N PHE A 385 -12.91 15.06 -12.72
CA PHE A 385 -12.70 13.79 -12.05
C PHE A 385 -12.52 12.70 -13.12
N VAL A 386 -11.37 12.04 -13.10
CA VAL A 386 -11.01 11.02 -14.08
C VAL A 386 -10.76 9.70 -13.36
N ASN A 387 -11.48 8.66 -13.78
CA ASN A 387 -11.23 7.29 -13.35
C ASN A 387 -11.21 6.38 -14.59
N PRO A 388 -10.26 5.45 -14.73
CA PRO A 388 -10.13 4.57 -15.91
C PRO A 388 -11.39 3.76 -16.23
N PHE A 389 -12.20 3.43 -15.20
CA PHE A 389 -13.34 2.52 -15.28
C PHE A 389 -14.70 3.21 -15.23
N TYR A 390 -14.71 4.52 -14.93
CA TYR A 390 -15.92 5.30 -14.75
C TYR A 390 -15.96 6.46 -15.75
N GLN A 391 -17.16 6.97 -15.98
CA GLN A 391 -17.34 8.14 -16.85
C GLN A 391 -16.68 9.36 -16.19
N GLU A 392 -15.97 10.14 -17.01
CA GLU A 392 -15.37 11.39 -16.54
C GLU A 392 -16.49 12.37 -16.17
N GLN A 393 -16.29 13.06 -15.07
CA GLN A 393 -17.22 14.11 -14.62
C GLN A 393 -16.45 15.41 -14.43
N THR A 394 -17.01 16.51 -14.93
CA THR A 394 -16.46 17.84 -14.72
C THR A 394 -17.49 18.71 -14.01
N THR A 395 -17.05 19.42 -12.98
CA THR A 395 -17.91 20.34 -12.25
C THR A 395 -17.24 21.71 -12.16
N ARG A 396 -18.04 22.77 -12.16
CA ARG A 396 -17.54 24.11 -11.92
C ARG A 396 -17.77 24.46 -10.45
N VAL A 397 -16.72 24.90 -9.77
CA VAL A 397 -16.77 25.32 -8.37
C VAL A 397 -16.37 26.78 -8.25
N HIS A 398 -16.92 27.48 -7.29
CA HIS A 398 -16.50 28.85 -6.95
C HIS A 398 -15.86 28.84 -5.56
N ILE A 399 -14.63 29.26 -5.48
CA ILE A 399 -13.84 29.28 -4.26
C ILE A 399 -13.84 30.68 -3.68
N ASN A 400 -14.27 30.81 -2.43
CA ASN A 400 -14.21 32.07 -1.68
C ASN A 400 -12.96 32.11 -0.79
N THR A 401 -12.44 33.29 -0.54
CA THR A 401 -11.26 33.48 0.31
C THR A 401 -11.49 32.94 1.72
N GLY A 402 -10.61 32.04 2.19
CA GLY A 402 -10.64 31.48 3.54
C GLY A 402 -11.73 30.45 3.80
N GLU A 403 -12.61 30.18 2.83
CA GLU A 403 -13.67 29.18 2.95
C GLU A 403 -13.24 27.83 2.37
N THR A 404 -13.87 26.77 2.85
CA THR A 404 -13.73 25.42 2.27
C THR A 404 -14.98 25.07 1.50
N HIS A 405 -14.84 24.88 0.18
CA HIS A 405 -15.91 24.38 -0.67
C HIS A 405 -15.83 22.85 -0.73
N ALA A 406 -16.89 22.14 -0.34
CA ALA A 406 -16.94 20.69 -0.35
C ALA A 406 -17.66 20.18 -1.60
N VAL A 407 -17.04 19.24 -2.30
CA VAL A 407 -17.60 18.57 -3.48
C VAL A 407 -17.64 17.06 -3.24
N HIS A 408 -18.83 16.49 -3.38
CA HIS A 408 -19.04 15.04 -3.32
C HIS A 408 -19.53 14.56 -4.69
N VAL A 409 -18.83 13.58 -5.29
CA VAL A 409 -19.10 13.05 -6.62
C VAL A 409 -19.17 11.54 -6.55
N VAL A 410 -20.24 10.98 -7.12
CA VAL A 410 -20.36 9.54 -7.37
C VAL A 410 -20.25 9.33 -8.87
N LEU A 411 -19.18 8.66 -9.31
CA LEU A 411 -18.92 8.42 -10.73
C LEU A 411 -19.79 7.26 -11.25
N ALA A 412 -20.37 7.43 -12.43
CA ALA A 412 -21.11 6.37 -13.11
C ALA A 412 -20.15 5.40 -13.83
N PRO A 413 -20.35 4.06 -13.77
CA PRO A 413 -19.53 3.11 -14.53
C PRO A 413 -19.59 3.40 -16.04
N LYS A 414 -18.46 3.20 -16.74
CA LYS A 414 -18.45 3.22 -18.20
C LYS A 414 -19.27 2.03 -18.70
N GLN A 415 -20.32 2.29 -19.48
CA GLN A 415 -21.02 1.23 -20.18
C GLN A 415 -20.05 0.61 -21.21
N LEU A 416 -19.66 -0.64 -20.99
CA LEU A 416 -18.99 -1.45 -22.01
C LEU A 416 -20.00 -1.62 -23.14
N GLY A 417 -19.72 -0.99 -24.30
CA GLY A 417 -20.59 -1.00 -25.45
C GLY A 417 -21.06 -2.41 -25.80
N ALA A 418 -22.38 -2.59 -25.85
CA ALA A 418 -23.01 -3.73 -26.50
C ALA A 418 -22.48 -3.82 -27.93
N ARG A 419 -21.85 -4.91 -28.29
CA ARG A 419 -21.55 -5.25 -29.67
C ARG A 419 -22.88 -5.24 -30.43
N ALA A 420 -22.99 -4.35 -31.41
CA ALA A 420 -24.03 -4.43 -32.43
C ALA A 420 -23.83 -5.76 -33.16
N ASP A 421 -24.76 -6.68 -32.93
CA ASP A 421 -24.90 -7.87 -33.79
C ASP A 421 -25.25 -7.41 -35.19
N ALA A 422 -24.32 -7.64 -36.10
CA ALA A 422 -24.57 -7.50 -37.52
C ALA A 422 -25.52 -8.62 -37.95
N GLN A 423 -26.79 -8.29 -38.07
CA GLN A 423 -27.73 -9.06 -38.90
C GLN A 423 -27.23 -8.99 -40.35
N SER A 424 -26.89 -10.12 -40.89
CA SER A 424 -26.85 -10.35 -42.32
C SER A 424 -27.85 -11.44 -42.64
N ALA A 425 -28.90 -11.06 -43.27
CA ALA A 425 -29.70 -11.89 -44.18
C ALA A 425 -29.59 -11.26 -45.58
N PRO A 426 -30.01 -11.94 -46.65
CA PRO A 426 -30.46 -13.33 -46.80
C PRO A 426 -29.42 -14.27 -47.36
#